data_6297215cb9562629bea820641dc78a55
#
_entry.id   6297215cb9562629bea820641dc78a55
#
_cell.length_a   1.000
_cell.length_b   1.000
_cell.length_c   1.000
_cell.angle_alpha   90.00
_cell.angle_beta   90.00
_cell.angle_gamma   90.00
#
_symmetry.space_group_name_H-M   'P 1'
#
loop_
_entity.id
_entity.type
_entity.pdbx_description
1 polymer ?
#
loop_
_entity_poly.entity_id
_entity_poly.type
_entity_poly.pdbx_seq_one_letter_code
_entity_poly.pdbx_strand_id
1 'polypeptide(L)'
;MKVCHVINTLNRGGAETHLFDLVNHQILKGYEVELVVIGPDNKNTISLKENYTNLEVKIKRLQGPRMFNILSYFRLFFHIKRYKYEVIHSHQPRSDFMIHIVRKFDINFRWIVSVHGKYDTYLESTEISNRIKKKFMVLLAGYWEKADTVIAISNAVSNWIIDLNKQITPVVIPYWIDQSNFNPSNVFGEDISIGFLGRLNKNKGIEELLLTFNKLDNTNLTLTIGGYGEPSYLRYLHSISNEDSRKKIKYLGYVSNRKIFFDSIDLFVFPSFSEGLGLVLLEAMSFSKICITRDILPMNTYLKKDSGYLFKDSEELVSTLNEAINDLRGDSKKIKSKLFNIEEMVKKSSAEKIFPMIEKVYHSE
;
A
#
# COMPACT_ATOMS: atom_id res chain seq x y z
N MET A 1 14.86 -19.48 -13.26
CA MET A 1 14.03 -18.53 -14.03
C MET A 1 14.68 -17.15 -13.98
N LYS A 2 14.71 -16.47 -15.11
CA LYS A 2 15.29 -15.13 -15.24
C LYS A 2 14.20 -14.09 -15.35
N VAL A 3 14.10 -13.20 -14.34
CA VAL A 3 13.01 -12.22 -14.17
C VAL A 3 13.57 -10.79 -14.25
N CYS A 4 12.89 -9.94 -15.01
CA CYS A 4 13.16 -8.51 -15.04
C CYS A 4 11.97 -7.74 -14.46
N HIS A 5 12.16 -7.03 -13.37
CA HIS A 5 11.17 -6.08 -12.86
C HIS A 5 11.42 -4.69 -13.45
N VAL A 6 10.36 -4.05 -13.92
CA VAL A 6 10.41 -2.71 -14.49
C VAL A 6 9.53 -1.77 -13.69
N ILE A 7 10.14 -0.73 -13.11
CA ILE A 7 9.48 0.23 -12.22
C ILE A 7 9.88 1.67 -12.55
N ASN A 8 9.05 2.64 -12.17
CA ASN A 8 9.34 4.04 -12.47
C ASN A 8 10.47 4.62 -11.61
N THR A 9 10.42 4.42 -10.29
CA THR A 9 11.37 4.95 -9.31
C THR A 9 11.61 3.94 -8.19
N LEU A 10 12.62 4.19 -7.35
CA LEU A 10 12.86 3.43 -6.11
C LEU A 10 12.50 4.24 -4.86
N ASN A 11 11.69 5.27 -5.01
CA ASN A 11 11.19 6.04 -3.87
C ASN A 11 10.34 5.15 -2.97
N ARG A 12 10.58 5.19 -1.67
CA ARG A 12 9.89 4.35 -0.72
C ARG A 12 8.38 4.64 -0.69
N GLY A 13 7.59 3.72 -1.17
CA GLY A 13 6.13 3.68 -1.18
C GLY A 13 5.65 2.25 -1.00
N GLY A 14 4.33 2.02 -0.95
CA GLY A 14 3.79 0.67 -0.76
C GLY A 14 4.17 -0.30 -1.88
N ALA A 15 4.08 0.14 -3.13
CA ALA A 15 4.45 -0.68 -4.31
C ALA A 15 5.94 -1.00 -4.34
N GLU A 16 6.78 -0.01 -4.07
CA GLU A 16 8.23 -0.15 -4.09
C GLU A 16 8.75 -1.03 -2.94
N THR A 17 8.15 -0.91 -1.75
CA THR A 17 8.47 -1.77 -0.59
C THR A 17 8.07 -3.22 -0.88
N HIS A 18 6.85 -3.44 -1.39
CA HIS A 18 6.42 -4.79 -1.76
C HIS A 18 7.29 -5.40 -2.87
N LEU A 19 7.68 -4.60 -3.88
CA LEU A 19 8.60 -5.09 -4.91
C LEU A 19 9.95 -5.50 -4.31
N PHE A 20 10.45 -4.76 -3.32
CA PHE A 20 11.68 -5.15 -2.62
C PHE A 20 11.52 -6.50 -1.92
N ASP A 21 10.42 -6.72 -1.21
CA ASP A 21 10.13 -7.99 -0.54
C ASP A 21 9.96 -9.14 -1.54
N LEU A 22 9.29 -8.88 -2.68
CA LEU A 22 9.13 -9.84 -3.77
C LEU A 22 10.48 -10.26 -4.35
N VAL A 23 11.34 -9.30 -4.67
CA VAL A 23 12.68 -9.57 -5.22
C VAL A 23 13.53 -10.36 -4.23
N ASN A 24 13.48 -10.01 -2.94
CA ASN A 24 14.19 -10.77 -1.91
C ASN A 24 13.75 -12.22 -1.84
N HIS A 25 12.44 -12.49 -1.87
CA HIS A 25 11.91 -13.87 -1.90
C HIS A 25 12.30 -14.62 -3.16
N GLN A 26 12.29 -13.96 -4.31
CA GLN A 26 12.73 -14.58 -5.57
C GLN A 26 14.19 -14.99 -5.54
N ILE A 27 15.08 -14.15 -5.00
CA ILE A 27 16.50 -14.47 -4.83
C ILE A 27 16.67 -15.67 -3.92
N LEU A 28 15.98 -15.73 -2.78
CA LEU A 28 15.99 -16.86 -1.85
C LEU A 28 15.50 -18.16 -2.51
N LYS A 29 14.65 -18.07 -3.54
CA LYS A 29 14.18 -19.20 -4.35
C LYS A 29 15.06 -19.52 -5.56
N GLY A 30 16.21 -18.82 -5.70
CA GLY A 30 17.17 -19.06 -6.77
C GLY A 30 16.80 -18.46 -8.14
N TYR A 31 15.92 -17.45 -8.17
CA TYR A 31 15.65 -16.69 -9.40
C TYR A 31 16.82 -15.75 -9.72
N GLU A 32 17.16 -15.60 -11.00
CA GLU A 32 18.02 -14.53 -11.47
C GLU A 32 17.18 -13.27 -11.69
N VAL A 33 17.33 -12.27 -10.80
CA VAL A 33 16.49 -11.07 -10.82
C VAL A 33 17.30 -9.85 -11.22
N GLU A 34 16.74 -9.06 -12.13
CA GLU A 34 17.26 -7.74 -12.50
C GLU A 34 16.15 -6.68 -12.37
N LEU A 35 16.54 -5.49 -11.95
CA LEU A 35 15.64 -4.35 -11.79
C LEU A 35 15.96 -3.25 -12.80
N VAL A 36 14.99 -2.90 -13.64
CA VAL A 36 15.06 -1.75 -14.56
C VAL A 36 14.26 -0.59 -13.99
N VAL A 37 14.94 0.52 -13.74
CA VAL A 37 14.36 1.76 -13.21
C VAL A 37 14.31 2.81 -14.28
N ILE A 38 13.13 3.33 -14.59
CA ILE A 38 12.89 4.22 -15.73
C ILE A 38 13.31 5.65 -15.43
N GLY A 39 12.92 6.17 -14.28
CA GLY A 39 13.11 7.57 -13.89
C GLY A 39 14.09 7.78 -12.74
N PRO A 40 14.38 9.04 -12.42
CA PRO A 40 15.15 9.39 -11.25
C PRO A 40 14.32 9.25 -9.97
N ASP A 41 14.99 8.98 -8.86
CA ASP A 41 14.35 9.09 -7.55
C ASP A 41 14.13 10.57 -7.18
N ASN A 42 13.09 10.85 -6.43
CA ASN A 42 12.86 12.19 -5.88
C ASN A 42 13.87 12.40 -4.73
N LYS A 43 14.59 13.52 -4.79
CA LYS A 43 15.60 13.88 -3.78
C LYS A 43 15.04 14.09 -2.35
N ASN A 44 13.74 14.36 -2.28
CA ASN A 44 13.04 14.60 -0.99
C ASN A 44 12.41 13.34 -0.40
N THR A 45 12.66 12.15 -0.98
CA THR A 45 12.12 10.88 -0.51
C THR A 45 13.24 9.86 -0.26
N ILE A 46 13.01 8.94 0.66
CA ILE A 46 13.95 7.84 0.92
C ILE A 46 13.90 6.88 -0.27
N SER A 47 15.07 6.54 -0.80
CA SER A 47 15.23 5.57 -1.88
C SER A 47 15.56 4.18 -1.33
N LEU A 48 14.95 3.14 -1.91
CA LEU A 48 15.28 1.74 -1.62
C LEU A 48 16.53 1.23 -2.36
N LYS A 49 17.26 2.11 -3.05
CA LYS A 49 18.43 1.72 -3.85
C LYS A 49 19.47 0.95 -3.04
N GLU A 50 19.79 1.41 -1.84
CA GLU A 50 20.78 0.75 -0.96
C GLU A 50 20.31 -0.64 -0.54
N ASN A 51 19.03 -0.81 -0.25
CA ASN A 51 18.45 -2.09 0.09
C ASN A 51 18.66 -3.13 -1.02
N TYR A 52 18.41 -2.76 -2.29
CA TYR A 52 18.65 -3.64 -3.43
C TYR A 52 20.14 -3.89 -3.67
N THR A 53 21.01 -2.91 -3.41
CA THR A 53 22.47 -3.09 -3.53
C THR A 53 22.97 -4.13 -2.53
N ASN A 54 22.43 -4.13 -1.30
CA ASN A 54 22.76 -5.11 -0.26
C ASN A 54 22.31 -6.55 -0.61
N LEU A 55 21.30 -6.68 -1.50
CA LEU A 55 20.86 -7.97 -2.05
C LEU A 55 21.62 -8.36 -3.34
N GLU A 56 22.64 -7.59 -3.73
CA GLU A 56 23.42 -7.79 -4.97
C GLU A 56 22.57 -7.77 -6.25
N VAL A 57 21.38 -7.14 -6.22
CA VAL A 57 20.48 -7.03 -7.36
C VAL A 57 21.06 -6.07 -8.39
N LYS A 58 21.15 -6.50 -9.64
CA LYS A 58 21.54 -5.64 -10.76
C LYS A 58 20.46 -4.60 -11.01
N ILE A 59 20.81 -3.30 -10.86
CA ILE A 59 19.91 -2.19 -11.13
C ILE A 59 20.35 -1.48 -12.41
N LYS A 60 19.50 -1.53 -13.44
CA LYS A 60 19.69 -0.78 -14.69
C LYS A 60 18.83 0.48 -14.68
N ARG A 61 19.46 1.67 -14.69
CA ARG A 61 18.72 2.93 -14.84
C ARG A 61 18.70 3.37 -16.30
N LEU A 62 17.51 3.68 -16.82
CA LEU A 62 17.34 4.11 -18.23
C LEU A 62 17.57 5.60 -18.43
N GLN A 63 17.63 6.39 -17.36
CA GLN A 63 17.85 7.84 -17.34
C GLN A 63 16.97 8.63 -18.33
N GLY A 64 15.90 9.22 -17.82
CA GLY A 64 15.08 10.15 -18.58
C GLY A 64 13.90 10.67 -17.75
N PRO A 65 13.84 11.99 -17.49
CA PRO A 65 12.77 12.57 -16.67
C PRO A 65 11.42 12.62 -17.40
N ARG A 66 11.38 12.41 -18.71
CA ARG A 66 10.17 12.57 -19.53
C ARG A 66 9.61 11.23 -19.98
N MET A 67 8.28 11.11 -19.95
CA MET A 67 7.52 9.93 -20.36
C MET A 67 7.80 9.50 -21.81
N PHE A 68 8.16 10.45 -22.68
CA PHE A 68 8.42 10.26 -24.11
C PHE A 68 9.90 10.37 -24.48
N ASN A 69 10.83 10.02 -23.58
CA ASN A 69 12.24 9.96 -23.97
C ASN A 69 12.49 8.71 -24.85
N ILE A 70 12.51 8.90 -26.15
CA ILE A 70 12.66 7.85 -27.15
C ILE A 70 13.93 6.99 -26.94
N LEU A 71 15.03 7.61 -26.47
CA LEU A 71 16.26 6.88 -26.14
C LEU A 71 16.07 5.87 -25.02
N SER A 72 15.19 6.14 -24.06
CA SER A 72 14.89 5.20 -23.00
C SER A 72 14.17 3.95 -23.51
N TYR A 73 13.31 4.08 -24.54
CA TYR A 73 12.65 2.96 -25.19
C TYR A 73 13.66 2.08 -25.95
N PHE A 74 14.56 2.68 -26.72
CA PHE A 74 15.63 1.94 -27.41
C PHE A 74 16.56 1.23 -26.41
N ARG A 75 16.96 1.92 -25.34
CA ARG A 75 17.78 1.32 -24.28
C ARG A 75 17.10 0.13 -23.63
N LEU A 76 15.79 0.24 -23.33
CA LEU A 76 15.00 -0.85 -22.77
C LEU A 76 14.88 -2.01 -23.75
N PHE A 77 14.57 -1.74 -25.02
CA PHE A 77 14.45 -2.73 -26.08
C PHE A 77 15.74 -3.54 -26.24
N PHE A 78 16.88 -2.85 -26.44
CA PHE A 78 18.17 -3.54 -26.59
C PHE A 78 18.58 -4.31 -25.34
N HIS A 79 18.25 -3.79 -24.17
CA HIS A 79 18.51 -4.46 -22.91
C HIS A 79 17.73 -5.77 -22.82
N ILE A 80 16.42 -5.73 -23.02
CA ILE A 80 15.56 -6.92 -22.99
C ILE A 80 16.00 -7.94 -24.04
N LYS A 81 16.26 -7.52 -25.28
CA LYS A 81 16.72 -8.39 -26.37
C LYS A 81 18.05 -9.07 -26.05
N ARG A 82 18.98 -8.35 -25.41
CA ARG A 82 20.31 -8.87 -25.05
C ARG A 82 20.25 -9.93 -23.93
N TYR A 83 19.45 -9.67 -22.89
CA TYR A 83 19.47 -10.48 -21.67
C TYR A 83 18.46 -11.64 -21.66
N LYS A 84 17.53 -11.70 -22.62
CA LYS A 84 16.57 -12.79 -22.84
C LYS A 84 15.86 -13.25 -21.55
N TYR A 85 15.11 -12.34 -20.92
CA TYR A 85 14.31 -12.65 -19.74
C TYR A 85 13.15 -13.60 -20.09
N GLU A 86 12.86 -14.56 -19.22
CA GLU A 86 11.69 -15.42 -19.33
C GLU A 86 10.43 -14.65 -18.92
N VAL A 87 10.55 -13.81 -17.87
CA VAL A 87 9.46 -12.99 -17.34
C VAL A 87 9.89 -11.53 -17.27
N ILE A 88 9.03 -10.65 -17.76
CA ILE A 88 9.11 -9.19 -17.52
C ILE A 88 7.88 -8.78 -16.72
N HIS A 89 8.11 -8.24 -15.53
CA HIS A 89 7.07 -7.83 -14.61
C HIS A 89 7.09 -6.31 -14.43
N SER A 90 6.09 -5.62 -14.95
CA SER A 90 5.97 -4.16 -14.85
C SER A 90 5.04 -3.75 -13.70
N HIS A 91 5.34 -2.61 -13.07
CA HIS A 91 4.75 -2.25 -11.79
C HIS A 91 4.07 -0.87 -11.72
N GLN A 92 3.97 -0.14 -12.79
CA GLN A 92 3.35 1.20 -12.77
C GLN A 92 3.00 1.63 -14.20
N PRO A 93 2.05 2.55 -14.42
CA PRO A 93 1.54 2.91 -15.75
C PRO A 93 2.59 3.24 -16.81
N ARG A 94 3.68 3.91 -16.42
CA ARG A 94 4.76 4.25 -17.35
C ARG A 94 5.58 3.03 -17.76
N SER A 95 5.92 2.15 -16.83
CA SER A 95 6.60 0.88 -17.13
C SER A 95 5.73 -0.02 -18.00
N ASP A 96 4.42 -0.10 -17.70
CA ASP A 96 3.47 -0.90 -18.48
C ASP A 96 3.41 -0.43 -19.94
N PHE A 97 3.32 0.88 -20.16
CA PHE A 97 3.32 1.47 -21.50
C PHE A 97 4.64 1.17 -22.24
N MET A 98 5.78 1.28 -21.56
CA MET A 98 7.07 1.01 -22.19
C MET A 98 7.22 -0.46 -22.60
N ILE A 99 6.79 -1.39 -21.76
CA ILE A 99 6.83 -2.83 -22.08
C ILE A 99 5.84 -3.16 -23.20
N HIS A 100 4.64 -2.56 -23.20
CA HIS A 100 3.69 -2.71 -24.31
C HIS A 100 4.32 -2.33 -25.65
N ILE A 101 5.07 -1.23 -25.73
CA ILE A 101 5.77 -0.82 -26.95
C ILE A 101 6.86 -1.81 -27.34
N VAL A 102 7.68 -2.24 -26.37
CA VAL A 102 8.78 -3.20 -26.62
C VAL A 102 8.24 -4.53 -27.13
N ARG A 103 7.10 -5.01 -26.61
CA ARG A 103 6.49 -6.27 -27.04
C ARG A 103 6.07 -6.27 -28.52
N LYS A 104 5.81 -5.12 -29.13
CA LYS A 104 5.46 -5.01 -30.57
C LYS A 104 6.61 -5.41 -31.51
N PHE A 105 7.84 -5.54 -31.00
CA PHE A 105 9.02 -5.90 -31.77
C PHE A 105 9.36 -7.40 -31.75
N ASP A 106 8.38 -8.25 -31.50
CA ASP A 106 8.48 -9.72 -31.57
C ASP A 106 9.61 -10.32 -30.69
N ILE A 107 9.72 -9.80 -29.46
CA ILE A 107 10.61 -10.38 -28.44
C ILE A 107 9.78 -11.32 -27.58
N ASN A 108 10.21 -12.57 -27.49
CA ASN A 108 9.52 -13.59 -26.71
C ASN A 108 9.87 -13.44 -25.21
N PHE A 109 8.89 -13.10 -24.40
CA PHE A 109 8.90 -13.08 -22.94
C PHE A 109 7.47 -13.09 -22.41
N ARG A 110 7.27 -13.62 -21.22
CA ARG A 110 6.01 -13.48 -20.51
C ARG A 110 5.91 -12.12 -19.88
N TRP A 111 4.88 -11.34 -20.22
CA TRP A 111 4.64 -10.02 -19.65
C TRP A 111 3.57 -10.06 -18.56
N ILE A 112 3.96 -9.72 -17.34
CA ILE A 112 3.08 -9.59 -16.19
C ILE A 112 2.98 -8.12 -15.78
N VAL A 113 1.78 -7.67 -15.47
CA VAL A 113 1.49 -6.33 -14.98
C VAL A 113 0.97 -6.42 -13.56
N SER A 114 1.57 -5.71 -12.60
CA SER A 114 0.99 -5.50 -11.27
C SER A 114 0.40 -4.11 -11.14
N VAL A 115 -0.91 -4.05 -10.87
CA VAL A 115 -1.64 -2.80 -10.64
C VAL A 115 -1.75 -2.54 -9.13
N HIS A 116 -0.99 -1.54 -8.66
CA HIS A 116 -0.77 -1.26 -7.25
C HIS A 116 -1.80 -0.30 -6.61
N GLY A 117 -2.85 0.05 -7.32
CA GLY A 117 -3.92 0.92 -6.81
C GLY A 117 -4.78 1.52 -7.91
N LYS A 118 -5.79 2.26 -7.50
CA LYS A 118 -6.63 3.04 -8.41
C LYS A 118 -5.90 4.34 -8.74
N TYR A 119 -5.32 4.45 -9.91
CA TYR A 119 -4.46 5.58 -10.29
C TYR A 119 -5.22 6.90 -10.51
N ASP A 120 -6.54 6.86 -10.68
CA ASP A 120 -7.41 8.03 -10.80
C ASP A 120 -7.63 8.78 -9.47
N THR A 121 -7.45 8.11 -8.33
CA THR A 121 -7.67 8.70 -7.00
C THR A 121 -6.53 9.62 -6.54
N TYR A 122 -5.37 9.59 -7.19
CA TYR A 122 -4.18 10.35 -6.80
C TYR A 122 -4.11 11.79 -7.31
N LEU A 123 -5.12 12.22 -8.06
CA LEU A 123 -5.06 13.51 -8.74
C LEU A 123 -6.26 14.38 -8.31
N GLU A 124 -6.02 15.42 -7.51
CA GLU A 124 -6.99 16.51 -7.30
C GLU A 124 -7.33 17.15 -8.63
N SER A 125 -8.64 17.38 -8.96
CA SER A 125 -8.98 17.72 -10.32
C SER A 125 -10.27 18.48 -10.51
N THR A 126 -10.25 19.38 -11.51
CA THR A 126 -11.41 19.96 -12.17
C THR A 126 -12.15 18.93 -13.02
N GLU A 127 -13.42 19.14 -13.36
CA GLU A 127 -14.23 18.22 -14.20
C GLU A 127 -13.56 17.88 -15.55
N ILE A 128 -12.93 18.85 -16.21
CA ILE A 128 -12.23 18.65 -17.50
C ILE A 128 -11.03 17.69 -17.29
N SER A 129 -10.30 17.88 -16.21
CA SER A 129 -9.19 17.01 -15.83
C SER A 129 -9.67 15.56 -15.59
N ASN A 130 -10.86 15.34 -15.02
CA ASN A 130 -11.43 14.02 -14.78
C ASN A 130 -11.77 13.26 -16.07
N ARG A 131 -12.31 13.94 -17.08
CA ARG A 131 -12.59 13.32 -18.39
C ARG A 131 -11.33 12.88 -19.12
N ILE A 132 -10.28 13.71 -19.08
CA ILE A 132 -8.98 13.39 -19.69
C ILE A 132 -8.34 12.21 -18.97
N LYS A 133 -8.39 12.19 -17.64
CA LYS A 133 -7.87 11.08 -16.82
C LYS A 133 -8.59 9.78 -17.12
N LYS A 134 -9.92 9.79 -17.15
CA LYS A 134 -10.70 8.59 -17.45
C LYS A 134 -10.32 8.03 -18.84
N LYS A 135 -10.17 8.89 -19.85
CA LYS A 135 -9.69 8.46 -21.18
C LYS A 135 -8.29 7.86 -21.13
N PHE A 136 -7.39 8.45 -20.35
CA PHE A 136 -6.03 7.93 -20.18
C PHE A 136 -6.03 6.57 -19.45
N MET A 137 -6.86 6.40 -18.42
CA MET A 137 -6.99 5.11 -17.71
C MET A 137 -7.58 4.01 -18.61
N VAL A 138 -8.57 4.33 -19.43
CA VAL A 138 -9.12 3.37 -20.41
C VAL A 138 -8.06 2.98 -21.45
N LEU A 139 -7.27 3.94 -21.94
CA LEU A 139 -6.16 3.66 -22.86
C LEU A 139 -5.11 2.76 -22.19
N LEU A 140 -4.77 3.02 -20.94
CA LEU A 140 -3.83 2.20 -20.16
C LEU A 140 -4.35 0.78 -19.97
N ALA A 141 -5.65 0.62 -19.67
CA ALA A 141 -6.27 -0.69 -19.58
C ALA A 141 -6.24 -1.44 -20.93
N GLY A 142 -6.32 -0.74 -22.05
CA GLY A 142 -6.11 -1.33 -23.38
C GLY A 142 -4.69 -1.89 -23.59
N TYR A 143 -3.68 -1.34 -22.91
CA TYR A 143 -2.33 -1.92 -22.91
C TYR A 143 -2.25 -3.15 -22.01
N TRP A 144 -2.87 -3.11 -20.83
CA TRP A 144 -2.92 -4.25 -19.90
C TRP A 144 -3.60 -5.48 -20.49
N GLU A 145 -4.61 -5.29 -21.34
CA GLU A 145 -5.26 -6.39 -22.08
C GLU A 145 -4.28 -7.23 -22.92
N LYS A 146 -3.15 -6.64 -23.32
CA LYS A 146 -2.11 -7.31 -24.10
C LYS A 146 -1.04 -8.00 -23.25
N ALA A 147 -1.10 -7.88 -21.94
CA ALA A 147 -0.25 -8.62 -21.02
C ALA A 147 -0.73 -10.09 -20.91
N ASP A 148 0.20 -10.99 -20.61
CA ASP A 148 -0.16 -12.40 -20.40
C ASP A 148 -0.92 -12.61 -19.10
N THR A 149 -0.64 -11.75 -18.09
CA THR A 149 -1.38 -11.73 -16.83
C THR A 149 -1.39 -10.33 -16.23
N VAL A 150 -2.54 -9.92 -15.74
CA VAL A 150 -2.71 -8.70 -14.94
C VAL A 150 -2.99 -9.09 -13.49
N ILE A 151 -2.12 -8.67 -12.59
CA ILE A 151 -2.27 -8.86 -11.15
C ILE A 151 -2.91 -7.60 -10.56
N ALA A 152 -3.99 -7.78 -9.82
CA ALA A 152 -4.60 -6.75 -8.99
C ALA A 152 -4.26 -7.01 -7.52
N ILE A 153 -3.79 -5.99 -6.78
CA ILE A 153 -3.39 -6.16 -5.38
C ILE A 153 -4.58 -6.35 -4.41
N SER A 154 -5.81 -6.15 -4.88
CA SER A 154 -7.03 -6.34 -4.10
C SER A 154 -8.25 -6.48 -4.99
N ASN A 155 -9.36 -6.97 -4.43
CA ASN A 155 -10.66 -6.99 -5.12
C ASN A 155 -11.11 -5.58 -5.53
N ALA A 156 -10.82 -4.55 -4.74
CA ALA A 156 -11.14 -3.16 -5.08
C ALA A 156 -10.41 -2.69 -6.35
N VAL A 157 -9.15 -3.09 -6.52
CA VAL A 157 -8.35 -2.78 -7.71
C VAL A 157 -8.80 -3.66 -8.88
N SER A 158 -9.10 -4.94 -8.64
CA SER A 158 -9.62 -5.86 -9.66
C SER A 158 -10.93 -5.34 -10.27
N ASN A 159 -11.89 -4.97 -9.44
CA ASN A 159 -13.16 -4.41 -9.90
C ASN A 159 -12.94 -3.12 -10.71
N TRP A 160 -12.06 -2.23 -10.25
CA TRP A 160 -11.73 -1.00 -10.97
C TRP A 160 -11.08 -1.27 -12.34
N ILE A 161 -10.23 -2.29 -12.47
CA ILE A 161 -9.63 -2.70 -13.76
C ILE A 161 -10.74 -3.20 -14.70
N ILE A 162 -11.64 -4.05 -14.21
CA ILE A 162 -12.78 -4.59 -15.00
C ILE A 162 -13.72 -3.48 -15.45
N ASP A 163 -13.98 -2.47 -14.60
CA ASP A 163 -14.78 -1.29 -14.96
C ASP A 163 -14.13 -0.46 -16.08
N LEU A 164 -12.80 -0.43 -16.15
CA LEU A 164 -12.06 0.24 -17.24
C LEU A 164 -12.07 -0.58 -18.54
N ASN A 165 -11.92 -1.89 -18.45
CA ASN A 165 -11.92 -2.79 -19.60
C ASN A 165 -12.40 -4.20 -19.18
N LYS A 166 -13.61 -4.56 -19.59
CA LYS A 166 -14.27 -5.82 -19.27
C LYS A 166 -13.61 -7.06 -19.87
N GLN A 167 -12.68 -6.90 -20.81
CA GLN A 167 -11.95 -8.01 -21.42
C GLN A 167 -10.80 -8.51 -20.55
N ILE A 168 -10.39 -7.72 -19.55
CA ILE A 168 -9.32 -8.11 -18.61
C ILE A 168 -9.93 -8.93 -17.48
N THR A 169 -9.33 -10.07 -17.19
CA THR A 169 -9.61 -10.91 -16.02
C THR A 169 -8.42 -10.86 -15.07
N PRO A 170 -8.37 -9.90 -14.12
CA PRO A 170 -7.22 -9.78 -13.23
C PRO A 170 -7.16 -10.94 -12.23
N VAL A 171 -5.94 -11.41 -11.95
CA VAL A 171 -5.68 -12.32 -10.83
C VAL A 171 -5.46 -11.47 -9.57
N VAL A 172 -6.23 -11.73 -8.52
CA VAL A 172 -6.07 -10.98 -7.25
C VAL A 172 -4.97 -11.63 -6.43
N ILE A 173 -3.85 -10.92 -6.26
CA ILE A 173 -2.74 -11.33 -5.41
C ILE A 173 -2.37 -10.14 -4.53
N PRO A 174 -2.74 -10.16 -3.23
CA PRO A 174 -2.41 -9.08 -2.30
C PRO A 174 -0.91 -9.08 -1.96
N TYR A 175 -0.46 -8.03 -1.29
CA TYR A 175 0.85 -8.03 -0.65
C TYR A 175 0.81 -8.95 0.58
N TRP A 176 1.94 -9.56 0.89
CA TRP A 176 2.11 -10.24 2.17
C TRP A 176 2.63 -9.29 3.24
N ILE A 177 2.53 -9.72 4.48
CA ILE A 177 3.00 -9.01 5.66
C ILE A 177 3.91 -9.92 6.49
N ASP A 178 4.86 -9.32 7.17
CA ASP A 178 5.71 -10.01 8.13
C ASP A 178 4.92 -10.28 9.42
N GLN A 179 4.92 -11.54 9.87
CA GLN A 179 4.22 -11.99 11.07
C GLN A 179 5.13 -12.00 12.32
N SER A 180 6.43 -11.79 12.17
CA SER A 180 7.42 -11.94 13.23
C SER A 180 7.19 -11.02 14.45
N ASN A 181 6.42 -9.95 14.26
CA ASN A 181 6.10 -8.99 15.30
C ASN A 181 4.76 -9.25 15.99
N PHE A 182 4.01 -10.31 15.60
CA PHE A 182 2.72 -10.60 16.20
C PHE A 182 2.89 -11.08 17.64
N ASN A 183 2.35 -10.33 18.61
CA ASN A 183 2.36 -10.66 20.03
C ASN A 183 1.00 -10.35 20.66
N PRO A 184 0.14 -11.36 20.88
CA PRO A 184 -1.22 -11.17 21.42
C PRO A 184 -1.25 -10.90 22.93
N SER A 185 -0.09 -10.83 23.59
CA SER A 185 0.01 -10.69 25.06
C SER A 185 -0.17 -9.26 25.55
N ASN A 186 -0.74 -8.37 24.75
CA ASN A 186 -0.96 -6.97 25.13
C ASN A 186 -1.94 -6.88 26.32
N VAL A 187 -1.49 -6.28 27.41
CA VAL A 187 -2.32 -5.86 28.53
C VAL A 187 -2.60 -4.39 28.36
N PHE A 188 -3.87 -4.02 28.26
CA PHE A 188 -4.31 -2.64 28.11
C PHE A 188 -4.65 -2.07 29.50
N GLY A 189 -4.30 -0.82 29.75
CA GLY A 189 -4.58 -0.09 30.99
C GLY A 189 -5.71 0.93 30.79
N GLU A 190 -5.84 1.82 31.77
CA GLU A 190 -6.76 2.96 31.69
C GLU A 190 -6.32 3.99 30.65
N ASP A 191 -4.99 4.18 30.50
CA ASP A 191 -4.40 5.07 29.50
C ASP A 191 -4.36 4.33 28.15
N ILE A 192 -5.04 4.90 27.14
CA ILE A 192 -5.10 4.33 25.79
C ILE A 192 -4.38 5.25 24.80
N SER A 193 -3.44 4.68 24.08
CA SER A 193 -2.68 5.35 23.02
C SER A 193 -3.27 5.00 21.66
N ILE A 194 -3.86 6.01 20.99
CA ILE A 194 -4.44 5.88 19.65
C ILE A 194 -3.35 6.23 18.63
N GLY A 195 -3.24 5.48 17.55
CA GLY A 195 -2.29 5.70 16.46
C GLY A 195 -2.94 5.90 15.11
N PHE A 196 -2.38 6.81 14.33
CA PHE A 196 -2.63 6.96 12.89
C PHE A 196 -1.29 6.97 12.16
N LEU A 197 -1.21 6.27 11.02
CA LEU A 197 0.01 6.22 10.22
C LEU A 197 -0.33 6.28 8.72
N GLY A 198 0.21 7.28 8.01
CA GLY A 198 -0.02 7.43 6.58
C GLY A 198 0.39 8.79 6.04
N ARG A 199 0.21 9.01 4.74
CA ARG A 199 0.35 10.36 4.18
C ARG A 199 -0.72 11.27 4.76
N LEU A 200 -0.33 12.49 5.16
CA LEU A 200 -1.28 13.46 5.71
C LEU A 200 -1.91 14.24 4.56
N ASN A 201 -3.06 13.77 4.09
CA ASN A 201 -3.91 14.41 3.10
C ASN A 201 -5.38 14.05 3.36
N LYS A 202 -6.30 14.77 2.70
CA LYS A 202 -7.75 14.61 2.88
C LYS A 202 -8.23 13.17 2.68
N ASN A 203 -7.69 12.48 1.66
CA ASN A 203 -8.12 11.12 1.34
C ASN A 203 -7.84 10.09 2.46
N LYS A 204 -6.92 10.41 3.37
CA LYS A 204 -6.58 9.53 4.51
C LYS A 204 -7.47 9.72 5.74
N GLY A 205 -8.43 10.65 5.69
CA GLY A 205 -9.42 10.85 6.76
C GLY A 205 -8.84 11.40 8.07
N ILE A 206 -7.63 11.97 8.04
CA ILE A 206 -6.99 12.50 9.25
C ILE A 206 -7.76 13.68 9.87
N GLU A 207 -8.42 14.50 9.06
CA GLU A 207 -9.29 15.58 9.55
C GLU A 207 -10.44 15.02 10.40
N GLU A 208 -11.08 13.98 9.88
CA GLU A 208 -12.20 13.30 10.56
C GLU A 208 -11.75 12.71 11.90
N LEU A 209 -10.57 12.06 11.93
CA LEU A 209 -10.01 11.54 13.18
C LEU A 209 -9.74 12.64 14.19
N LEU A 210 -9.17 13.78 13.79
CA LEU A 210 -8.89 14.91 14.67
C LEU A 210 -10.19 15.53 15.21
N LEU A 211 -11.19 15.75 14.36
CA LEU A 211 -12.50 16.27 14.76
C LEU A 211 -13.23 15.29 15.70
N THR A 212 -13.08 13.98 15.46
CA THR A 212 -13.60 12.96 16.37
C THR A 212 -12.88 12.98 17.71
N PHE A 213 -11.55 13.05 17.73
CA PHE A 213 -10.75 13.11 18.95
C PHE A 213 -11.10 14.34 19.82
N ASN A 214 -11.46 15.47 19.20
CA ASN A 214 -11.95 16.66 19.91
C ASN A 214 -13.29 16.43 20.65
N LYS A 215 -14.09 15.44 20.23
CA LYS A 215 -15.41 15.14 20.81
C LYS A 215 -15.34 14.06 21.90
N LEU A 216 -14.25 13.32 21.99
CA LEU A 216 -14.09 12.29 23.01
C LEU A 216 -13.79 12.90 24.38
N ASP A 217 -14.21 12.22 25.44
CA ASP A 217 -13.57 12.41 26.74
C ASP A 217 -12.15 11.86 26.64
N ASN A 218 -11.22 12.76 26.37
CA ASN A 218 -9.83 12.41 26.13
C ASN A 218 -8.99 12.34 27.40
N THR A 219 -9.61 12.27 28.59
CA THR A 219 -8.94 11.91 29.83
C THR A 219 -8.30 10.54 29.64
N ASN A 220 -7.01 10.39 29.92
CA ASN A 220 -6.27 9.14 29.71
C ASN A 220 -6.22 8.66 28.24
N LEU A 221 -6.37 9.57 27.28
CA LEU A 221 -6.17 9.29 25.86
C LEU A 221 -4.99 10.10 25.29
N THR A 222 -4.22 9.48 24.40
CA THR A 222 -3.23 10.15 23.58
C THR A 222 -3.45 9.78 22.11
N LEU A 223 -3.11 10.71 21.18
CA LEU A 223 -3.18 10.47 19.75
C LEU A 223 -1.80 10.67 19.13
N THR A 224 -1.20 9.61 18.60
CA THR A 224 0.08 9.65 17.91
C THR A 224 -0.11 9.57 16.41
N ILE A 225 0.33 10.60 15.69
CA ILE A 225 0.17 10.74 14.24
C ILE A 225 1.53 10.61 13.58
N GLY A 226 1.72 9.54 12.81
CA GLY A 226 2.88 9.30 11.97
C GLY A 226 2.58 9.59 10.50
N GLY A 227 3.50 10.28 9.82
CA GLY A 227 3.39 10.57 8.41
C GLY A 227 3.83 11.98 8.03
N TYR A 228 3.79 12.27 6.74
CA TYR A 228 4.11 13.59 6.21
C TYR A 228 3.01 14.08 5.26
N GLY A 229 2.91 15.38 5.12
CA GLY A 229 1.97 16.06 4.23
C GLY A 229 2.51 17.44 3.85
N GLU A 230 1.77 18.14 3.02
CA GLU A 230 2.11 19.52 2.64
C GLU A 230 2.11 20.43 3.88
N PRO A 231 3.09 21.33 4.03
CA PRO A 231 3.19 22.19 5.21
C PRO A 231 1.94 23.05 5.49
N SER A 232 1.24 23.48 4.45
CA SER A 232 -0.03 24.22 4.56
C SER A 232 -1.12 23.35 5.17
N TYR A 233 -1.21 22.09 4.75
CA TYR A 233 -2.17 21.13 5.27
C TYR A 233 -1.87 20.73 6.71
N LEU A 234 -0.60 20.58 7.07
CA LEU A 234 -0.20 20.36 8.47
C LEU A 234 -0.64 21.51 9.39
N ARG A 235 -0.42 22.77 8.98
CA ARG A 235 -0.90 23.93 9.73
C ARG A 235 -2.42 23.92 9.91
N TYR A 236 -3.16 23.54 8.86
CA TYR A 236 -4.60 23.38 8.94
C TYR A 236 -5.00 22.28 9.93
N LEU A 237 -4.37 21.11 9.91
CA LEU A 237 -4.64 20.02 10.86
C LEU A 237 -4.41 20.46 12.32
N HIS A 238 -3.36 21.22 12.56
CA HIS A 238 -3.13 21.81 13.89
C HIS A 238 -4.23 22.79 14.29
N SER A 239 -4.79 23.57 13.35
CA SER A 239 -5.81 24.58 13.66
C SER A 239 -7.18 24.00 14.00
N ILE A 240 -7.54 22.83 13.46
CA ILE A 240 -8.85 22.19 13.71
C ILE A 240 -8.91 21.40 15.02
N SER A 241 -7.77 21.16 15.68
CA SER A 241 -7.71 20.56 17.02
C SER A 241 -7.97 21.62 18.08
N ASN A 242 -8.87 21.34 19.04
CA ASN A 242 -9.09 22.21 20.18
C ASN A 242 -7.87 22.21 21.13
N GLU A 243 -7.82 23.13 22.09
CA GLU A 243 -6.63 23.33 22.92
C GLU A 243 -6.31 22.11 23.78
N ASP A 244 -7.32 21.46 24.37
CA ASP A 244 -7.14 20.30 25.25
C ASP A 244 -6.68 19.06 24.46
N SER A 245 -7.30 18.80 23.30
CA SER A 245 -6.87 17.73 22.41
C SER A 245 -5.46 17.95 21.90
N ARG A 246 -5.10 19.20 21.55
CA ARG A 246 -3.78 19.55 21.01
C ARG A 246 -2.64 19.17 21.95
N LYS A 247 -2.84 19.29 23.27
CA LYS A 247 -1.83 18.89 24.29
C LYS A 247 -1.59 17.38 24.32
N LYS A 248 -2.53 16.57 23.81
CA LYS A 248 -2.53 15.10 23.79
C LYS A 248 -2.22 14.52 22.42
N ILE A 249 -2.07 15.36 21.39
CA ILE A 249 -1.72 14.94 20.03
C ILE A 249 -0.21 15.07 19.80
N LYS A 250 0.42 13.98 19.38
CA LYS A 250 1.84 13.92 19.04
C LYS A 250 2.04 13.69 17.55
N TYR A 251 2.70 14.61 16.86
CA TYR A 251 3.07 14.47 15.46
C TYR A 251 4.53 13.99 15.35
N LEU A 252 4.75 12.83 14.76
CA LEU A 252 6.08 12.21 14.63
C LEU A 252 6.80 12.55 13.32
N GLY A 253 6.07 13.13 12.35
CA GLY A 253 6.60 13.21 10.99
C GLY A 253 6.78 11.84 10.36
N TYR A 254 7.81 11.69 9.52
CA TYR A 254 8.08 10.41 8.86
C TYR A 254 8.52 9.33 9.85
N VAL A 255 7.80 8.21 9.87
CA VAL A 255 8.10 7.05 10.72
C VAL A 255 8.93 6.05 9.92
N SER A 256 10.22 5.96 10.21
CA SER A 256 11.15 4.99 9.58
C SER A 256 11.08 3.61 10.23
N ASN A 257 10.96 3.57 11.56
CA ASN A 257 10.85 2.33 12.33
C ASN A 257 9.39 2.06 12.71
N ARG A 258 8.76 1.14 11.97
CA ARG A 258 7.37 0.73 12.18
C ARG A 258 7.15 0.09 13.56
N LYS A 259 8.11 -0.73 13.99
CA LYS A 259 8.02 -1.42 15.28
C LYS A 259 7.90 -0.43 16.44
N ILE A 260 8.77 0.58 16.51
CA ILE A 260 8.71 1.60 17.57
C ILE A 260 7.34 2.32 17.56
N PHE A 261 6.81 2.63 16.39
CA PHE A 261 5.50 3.28 16.28
C PHE A 261 4.38 2.36 16.79
N PHE A 262 4.30 1.13 16.26
CA PHE A 262 3.22 0.23 16.65
C PHE A 262 3.34 -0.21 18.12
N ASP A 263 4.54 -0.39 18.65
CA ASP A 263 4.74 -0.71 20.08
C ASP A 263 4.27 0.44 21.00
N SER A 264 4.24 1.69 20.51
CA SER A 264 3.84 2.87 21.29
C SER A 264 2.33 3.16 21.28
N ILE A 265 1.53 2.35 20.61
CA ILE A 265 0.07 2.54 20.52
C ILE A 265 -0.68 1.27 20.91
N ASP A 266 -1.92 1.43 21.34
CA ASP A 266 -2.84 0.34 21.69
C ASP A 266 -3.90 0.11 20.60
N LEU A 267 -4.42 1.20 20.05
CA LEU A 267 -5.50 1.23 19.09
C LEU A 267 -5.05 1.92 17.80
N PHE A 268 -5.19 1.27 16.68
CA PHE A 268 -4.86 1.84 15.38
C PHE A 268 -6.11 2.29 14.63
N VAL A 269 -6.18 3.57 14.23
CA VAL A 269 -7.32 4.12 13.47
C VAL A 269 -6.89 4.45 12.04
N PHE A 270 -7.60 3.85 11.08
CA PHE A 270 -7.32 4.00 9.65
C PHE A 270 -8.57 4.50 8.90
N PRO A 271 -8.89 5.80 8.96
CA PRO A 271 -10.16 6.36 8.49
C PRO A 271 -10.17 6.71 6.99
N SER A 272 -9.27 6.10 6.20
CA SER A 272 -9.11 6.40 4.78
C SER A 272 -10.40 6.27 3.98
N PHE A 273 -10.65 7.23 3.09
CA PHE A 273 -11.80 7.22 2.18
C PHE A 273 -11.61 6.32 0.95
N SER A 274 -10.36 6.05 0.59
CA SER A 274 -10.04 5.16 -0.54
C SER A 274 -8.63 4.59 -0.41
N GLU A 275 -8.49 3.30 -0.70
CA GLU A 275 -7.21 2.58 -0.69
C GLU A 275 -7.10 1.60 -1.86
N GLY A 276 -5.86 1.32 -2.26
CA GLY A 276 -5.58 0.21 -3.16
C GLY A 276 -5.59 -1.14 -2.42
N LEU A 277 -4.90 -1.20 -1.28
CA LEU A 277 -4.81 -2.38 -0.42
C LEU A 277 -5.05 -2.04 1.06
N GLY A 278 -4.55 -0.91 1.55
CA GLY A 278 -4.55 -0.60 2.98
C GLY A 278 -3.37 -1.27 3.72
N LEU A 279 -2.18 -1.28 3.12
CA LEU A 279 -1.01 -1.97 3.67
C LEU A 279 -0.73 -1.62 5.12
N VAL A 280 -0.89 -0.35 5.52
CA VAL A 280 -0.65 0.10 6.90
C VAL A 280 -1.64 -0.53 7.90
N LEU A 281 -2.87 -0.83 7.47
CA LEU A 281 -3.84 -1.58 8.29
C LEU A 281 -3.33 -3.01 8.52
N LEU A 282 -2.86 -3.67 7.47
CA LEU A 282 -2.28 -5.01 7.58
C LEU A 282 -1.01 -5.01 8.45
N GLU A 283 -0.15 -3.97 8.31
CA GLU A 283 1.00 -3.77 9.19
C GLU A 283 0.55 -3.64 10.67
N ALA A 284 -0.45 -2.82 10.98
CA ALA A 284 -0.97 -2.68 12.35
C ALA A 284 -1.49 -4.01 12.91
N MET A 285 -2.21 -4.78 12.10
CA MET A 285 -2.67 -6.11 12.46
C MET A 285 -1.51 -7.06 12.74
N SER A 286 -0.41 -7.02 11.97
CA SER A 286 0.78 -7.86 12.20
C SER A 286 1.53 -7.50 13.48
N PHE A 287 1.31 -6.32 14.03
CA PHE A 287 1.78 -5.90 15.36
C PHE A 287 0.72 -6.12 16.47
N SER A 288 -0.28 -6.96 16.24
CA SER A 288 -1.36 -7.27 17.21
C SER A 288 -2.13 -6.03 17.68
N LYS A 289 -2.30 -5.03 16.81
CA LYS A 289 -3.07 -3.84 17.19
C LYS A 289 -4.55 -4.05 16.94
N ILE A 290 -5.37 -3.64 17.89
CA ILE A 290 -6.80 -3.50 17.65
C ILE A 290 -6.99 -2.36 16.66
N CYS A 291 -7.77 -2.59 15.60
CA CYS A 291 -7.88 -1.68 14.49
C CYS A 291 -9.31 -1.19 14.31
N ILE A 292 -9.43 0.09 13.95
CA ILE A 292 -10.67 0.72 13.49
C ILE A 292 -10.45 1.19 12.06
N THR A 293 -11.35 0.87 11.15
CA THR A 293 -11.27 1.36 9.77
C THR A 293 -12.65 1.63 9.18
N ARG A 294 -12.68 2.43 8.12
CA ARG A 294 -13.89 2.67 7.35
C ARG A 294 -14.37 1.37 6.69
N ASP A 295 -15.69 1.12 6.71
CA ASP A 295 -16.33 -0.06 6.10
C ASP A 295 -16.41 0.08 4.57
N ILE A 296 -15.25 0.06 3.93
CA ILE A 296 -15.12 0.10 2.47
C ILE A 296 -14.06 -0.89 1.97
N LEU A 297 -14.16 -1.28 0.70
CA LEU A 297 -13.11 -2.07 0.04
C LEU A 297 -11.82 -1.24 -0.16
N PRO A 298 -10.68 -1.87 0.05
CA PRO A 298 -10.44 -3.28 0.42
C PRO A 298 -10.38 -3.53 1.93
N MET A 299 -10.45 -2.50 2.80
CA MET A 299 -10.20 -2.62 4.25
C MET A 299 -11.13 -3.63 4.91
N ASN A 300 -12.43 -3.60 4.58
CA ASN A 300 -13.42 -4.54 5.10
C ASN A 300 -13.26 -5.97 4.57
N THR A 301 -12.30 -6.25 3.70
CA THR A 301 -11.89 -7.62 3.34
C THR A 301 -10.99 -8.22 4.42
N TYR A 302 -10.11 -7.39 5.00
CA TYR A 302 -9.11 -7.81 5.99
C TYR A 302 -9.62 -7.67 7.41
N LEU A 303 -10.22 -6.54 7.76
CA LEU A 303 -10.80 -6.28 9.07
C LEU A 303 -12.31 -6.52 9.05
N LYS A 304 -12.79 -7.38 9.94
CA LYS A 304 -14.21 -7.70 10.15
C LYS A 304 -14.65 -7.25 11.55
N LYS A 305 -15.94 -7.24 11.82
CA LYS A 305 -16.47 -6.88 13.16
C LYS A 305 -16.00 -7.82 14.29
N ASP A 306 -15.64 -9.04 13.95
CA ASP A 306 -15.09 -10.03 14.88
C ASP A 306 -13.58 -9.89 15.10
N SER A 307 -12.86 -9.18 14.23
CA SER A 307 -11.42 -8.93 14.30
C SER A 307 -11.06 -7.46 14.58
N GLY A 308 -12.03 -6.55 14.55
CA GLY A 308 -11.79 -5.13 14.80
C GLY A 308 -13.09 -4.36 14.84
N TYR A 309 -13.02 -3.07 14.43
CA TYR A 309 -14.18 -2.19 14.42
C TYR A 309 -14.29 -1.51 13.05
N LEU A 310 -15.51 -1.42 12.55
CA LEU A 310 -15.83 -0.80 11.25
C LEU A 310 -16.80 0.34 11.46
N PHE A 311 -16.60 1.45 10.75
CA PHE A 311 -17.49 2.60 10.74
C PHE A 311 -17.77 3.07 9.31
N LYS A 312 -18.86 3.76 9.08
CA LYS A 312 -19.28 4.23 7.75
C LYS A 312 -19.04 5.72 7.55
N ASP A 313 -19.31 6.51 8.58
CA ASP A 313 -19.26 7.98 8.54
C ASP A 313 -18.67 8.56 9.83
N SER A 314 -18.56 9.88 9.90
CA SER A 314 -17.94 10.60 11.03
C SER A 314 -18.72 10.46 12.33
N GLU A 315 -20.04 10.27 12.29
CA GLU A 315 -20.87 10.11 13.49
C GLU A 315 -20.63 8.72 14.09
N GLU A 316 -20.63 7.70 13.22
CA GLU A 316 -20.33 6.32 13.61
C GLU A 316 -18.87 6.16 14.09
N LEU A 317 -17.91 6.95 13.58
CA LEU A 317 -16.53 6.93 14.07
C LEU A 317 -16.42 7.32 15.54
N VAL A 318 -17.18 8.30 16.02
CA VAL A 318 -17.19 8.72 17.43
C VAL A 318 -17.68 7.56 18.31
N SER A 319 -18.82 6.97 17.98
CA SER A 319 -19.38 5.84 18.75
C SER A 319 -18.49 4.59 18.71
N THR A 320 -17.90 4.32 17.54
CA THR A 320 -17.00 3.17 17.33
C THR A 320 -15.69 3.33 18.14
N LEU A 321 -15.13 4.54 18.21
CA LEU A 321 -13.97 4.83 19.04
C LEU A 321 -14.27 4.64 20.52
N ASN A 322 -15.40 5.18 21.00
CA ASN A 322 -15.83 4.98 22.39
C ASN A 322 -16.04 3.50 22.71
N GLU A 323 -16.68 2.71 21.83
CA GLU A 323 -16.84 1.26 21.99
C GLU A 323 -15.47 0.57 22.11
N ALA A 324 -14.54 0.83 21.19
CA ALA A 324 -13.23 0.21 21.18
C ALA A 324 -12.41 0.54 22.44
N ILE A 325 -12.45 1.81 22.90
CA ILE A 325 -11.77 2.26 24.12
C ILE A 325 -12.35 1.57 25.35
N ASN A 326 -13.67 1.48 25.46
CA ASN A 326 -14.34 0.80 26.58
C ASN A 326 -14.03 -0.70 26.60
N ASP A 327 -14.03 -1.36 25.43
CA ASP A 327 -13.65 -2.77 25.32
C ASP A 327 -12.19 -3.01 25.72
N LEU A 328 -11.26 -2.13 25.33
CA LEU A 328 -9.86 -2.22 25.72
C LEU A 328 -9.66 -2.08 27.24
N ARG A 329 -10.44 -1.22 27.89
CA ARG A 329 -10.38 -1.01 29.35
C ARG A 329 -11.06 -2.12 30.15
N GLY A 330 -12.15 -2.69 29.64
CA GLY A 330 -13.05 -3.54 30.47
C GLY A 330 -13.32 -4.94 29.95
N ASP A 331 -13.22 -5.22 28.64
CA ASP A 331 -13.58 -6.53 28.07
C ASP A 331 -12.39 -7.28 27.48
N SER A 332 -11.54 -7.79 28.37
CA SER A 332 -10.37 -8.57 27.98
C SER A 332 -10.72 -9.83 27.16
N LYS A 333 -11.91 -10.41 27.34
CA LYS A 333 -12.37 -11.60 26.60
C LYS A 333 -12.70 -11.23 25.15
N LYS A 334 -13.42 -10.13 24.93
CA LYS A 334 -13.76 -9.62 23.60
C LYS A 334 -12.48 -9.23 22.83
N ILE A 335 -11.55 -8.55 23.49
CA ILE A 335 -10.26 -8.17 22.89
C ILE A 335 -9.41 -9.39 22.52
N LYS A 336 -9.30 -10.39 23.40
CA LYS A 336 -8.60 -11.65 23.08
C LYS A 336 -9.20 -12.38 21.88
N SER A 337 -10.54 -12.41 21.78
CA SER A 337 -11.22 -12.99 20.61
C SER A 337 -10.91 -12.23 19.32
N LYS A 338 -10.91 -10.89 19.36
CA LYS A 338 -10.52 -10.08 18.21
C LYS A 338 -9.06 -10.31 17.80
N LEU A 339 -8.13 -10.36 18.75
CA LEU A 339 -6.72 -10.63 18.48
C LEU A 339 -6.50 -12.02 17.87
N PHE A 340 -7.23 -13.04 18.32
CA PHE A 340 -7.20 -14.36 17.70
C PHE A 340 -7.63 -14.32 16.22
N ASN A 341 -8.71 -13.60 15.89
CA ASN A 341 -9.17 -13.47 14.52
C ASN A 341 -8.21 -12.62 13.66
N ILE A 342 -7.56 -11.62 14.25
CA ILE A 342 -6.48 -10.87 13.60
C ILE A 342 -5.32 -11.81 13.26
N GLU A 343 -4.89 -12.65 14.20
CA GLU A 343 -3.80 -13.61 13.99
C GLU A 343 -4.08 -14.55 12.82
N GLU A 344 -5.30 -15.09 12.75
CA GLU A 344 -5.70 -15.95 11.64
C GLU A 344 -5.68 -15.22 10.29
N MET A 345 -6.04 -13.93 10.26
CA MET A 345 -5.96 -13.10 9.06
C MET A 345 -4.51 -12.82 8.67
N VAL A 346 -3.65 -12.50 9.64
CA VAL A 346 -2.22 -12.26 9.44
C VAL A 346 -1.53 -13.51 8.89
N LYS A 347 -1.84 -14.69 9.43
CA LYS A 347 -1.32 -15.99 8.92
C LYS A 347 -1.70 -16.24 7.46
N LYS A 348 -2.93 -15.88 7.06
CA LYS A 348 -3.39 -16.00 5.67
C LYS A 348 -2.71 -15.02 4.72
N SER A 349 -2.18 -13.92 5.25
CA SER A 349 -1.48 -12.87 4.51
C SER A 349 0.04 -13.00 4.55
N SER A 350 0.57 -14.16 4.92
CA SER A 350 2.02 -14.40 4.99
C SER A 350 2.65 -14.64 3.62
N ALA A 351 3.97 -14.47 3.54
CA ALA A 351 4.73 -14.73 2.33
C ALA A 351 4.58 -16.18 1.86
N GLU A 352 4.55 -17.16 2.78
CA GLU A 352 4.40 -18.58 2.48
C GLU A 352 3.07 -18.90 1.81
N LYS A 353 2.04 -18.08 2.02
CA LYS A 353 0.71 -18.24 1.40
C LYS A 353 0.57 -17.46 0.09
N ILE A 354 1.16 -16.28 0.02
CA ILE A 354 0.96 -15.35 -1.11
C ILE A 354 2.00 -15.57 -2.22
N PHE A 355 3.28 -15.80 -1.87
CA PHE A 355 4.32 -15.96 -2.87
C PHE A 355 4.07 -17.12 -3.87
N PRO A 356 3.56 -18.31 -3.47
CA PRO A 356 3.19 -19.36 -4.42
C PRO A 356 2.15 -18.93 -5.46
N MET A 357 1.27 -17.94 -5.13
CA MET A 357 0.32 -17.43 -6.12
C MET A 357 1.03 -16.65 -7.24
N ILE A 358 2.10 -15.92 -6.89
CA ILE A 358 2.94 -15.22 -7.87
C ILE A 358 3.74 -16.23 -8.70
N GLU A 359 4.32 -17.26 -8.07
CA GLU A 359 5.03 -18.32 -8.77
C GLU A 359 4.13 -19.02 -9.80
N LYS A 360 2.88 -19.31 -9.42
CA LYS A 360 1.88 -19.88 -10.35
C LYS A 360 1.68 -18.98 -11.58
N VAL A 361 1.58 -17.67 -11.38
CA VAL A 361 1.44 -16.69 -12.49
C VAL A 361 2.70 -16.68 -13.36
N TYR A 362 3.88 -16.83 -12.79
CA TYR A 362 5.14 -16.86 -13.55
C TYR A 362 5.33 -18.13 -14.38
N HIS A 363 4.79 -19.26 -13.93
CA HIS A 363 4.93 -20.58 -14.55
C HIS A 363 3.70 -21.05 -15.34
N SER A 364 2.54 -20.33 -15.28
CA SER A 364 1.38 -20.69 -16.08
C SER A 364 1.69 -20.54 -17.57
N GLU A 365 1.36 -21.55 -18.36
CA GLU A 365 1.49 -21.57 -19.83
C GLU A 365 0.53 -20.58 -20.51
#